data_87d1b21665953ca4c446b88e7db20744
#
_entry.id   87d1b21665953ca4c446b88e7db20744
#
_cell.length_a   1.000
_cell.length_b   1.000
_cell.length_c   1.000
_cell.angle_alpha   90.00
_cell.angle_beta   90.00
_cell.angle_gamma   90.00
#
_symmetry.space_group_name_H-M   'P 1'
#
loop_
_entity.id
_entity.type
_entity.pdbx_description
1 polymer ?
#
loop_
_entity_poly.entity_id
_entity_poly.type
_entity_poly.pdbx_seq_one_letter_code
_entity_poly.pdbx_strand_id
1 'polypeptide(L)'
;DIQNIEINLLENYHDHPFTLYTGKRLDDMVESIKENGILNPIIVLKKEDGAYEILSGHNRVNAARLVNLKTVPCIIKENLSEEQTYTYVIETNLMQRSFSDLLPTEKAFVLKMRYEKIASQGKRNDLQKDINNLEQGIIEKESKEEGEEERKIKQKSYDHLNRHRKSI
;
A
#
# COMPACT_ATOMS: atom_id res chain seq x y z
N ASP A 1 -1.34 19.08 -15.34
CA ASP A 1 -1.43 20.25 -14.46
C ASP A 1 -2.08 19.86 -13.14
N ILE A 2 -1.64 20.49 -12.04
CA ILE A 2 -2.21 20.30 -10.71
C ILE A 2 -3.34 21.29 -10.51
N GLN A 3 -4.48 20.82 -10.05
CA GLN A 3 -5.66 21.62 -9.74
C GLN A 3 -6.14 21.36 -8.32
N ASN A 4 -6.64 22.38 -7.64
CA ASN A 4 -7.28 22.20 -6.34
C ASN A 4 -8.75 21.80 -6.53
N ILE A 5 -9.09 20.61 -6.08
CA ILE A 5 -10.44 20.03 -6.17
C ILE A 5 -11.07 20.01 -4.78
N GLU A 6 -12.36 20.33 -4.72
CA GLU A 6 -13.14 20.22 -3.48
C GLU A 6 -13.17 18.77 -3.00
N ILE A 7 -12.85 18.56 -1.72
CA ILE A 7 -12.72 17.22 -1.16
C ILE A 7 -14.04 16.43 -1.19
N ASN A 8 -15.17 17.13 -1.21
CA ASN A 8 -16.50 16.53 -1.30
C ASN A 8 -16.80 15.93 -2.68
N LEU A 9 -16.07 16.34 -3.73
CA LEU A 9 -16.21 15.80 -5.07
C LEU A 9 -15.34 14.55 -5.28
N LEU A 10 -14.53 14.17 -4.27
CA LEU A 10 -13.64 13.01 -4.34
C LEU A 10 -14.35 11.77 -3.83
N GLU A 11 -14.45 10.76 -4.68
CA GLU A 11 -14.98 9.43 -4.35
C GLU A 11 -13.85 8.41 -4.29
N ASN A 12 -13.98 7.44 -3.38
CA ASN A 12 -13.04 6.33 -3.36
C ASN A 12 -13.27 5.45 -4.60
N TYR A 13 -12.18 4.88 -5.11
CA TYR A 13 -12.29 3.87 -6.16
C TYR A 13 -13.18 2.71 -5.67
N HIS A 14 -14.18 2.33 -6.47
CA HIS A 14 -15.22 1.38 -6.08
C HIS A 14 -14.68 0.00 -5.69
N ASP A 15 -13.64 -0.49 -6.38
CA ASP A 15 -12.97 -1.76 -6.12
C ASP A 15 -11.60 -1.57 -5.44
N HIS A 16 -11.48 -0.58 -4.53
CA HIS A 16 -10.21 -0.31 -3.85
C HIS A 16 -9.81 -1.46 -2.92
N PRO A 17 -8.78 -2.25 -3.27
CA PRO A 17 -8.47 -3.51 -2.58
C PRO A 17 -7.64 -3.33 -1.32
N PHE A 18 -7.13 -2.12 -1.06
CA PHE A 18 -6.20 -1.86 0.03
C PHE A 18 -6.89 -1.21 1.22
N THR A 19 -6.57 -1.72 2.40
CA THR A 19 -7.05 -1.16 3.68
C THR A 19 -6.46 0.23 3.93
N LEU A 20 -7.28 1.16 4.39
CA LEU A 20 -6.82 2.48 4.82
C LEU A 20 -5.96 2.37 6.09
N TYR A 21 -5.07 3.32 6.27
CA TYR A 21 -4.24 3.39 7.48
C TYR A 21 -5.10 3.63 8.71
N THR A 22 -4.69 3.01 9.82
CA THR A 22 -5.27 3.16 11.14
C THR A 22 -4.18 3.37 12.19
N GLY A 23 -4.56 3.74 13.41
CA GLY A 23 -3.65 3.92 14.53
C GLY A 23 -2.54 4.92 14.23
N LYS A 24 -1.36 4.68 14.78
CA LYS A 24 -0.22 5.60 14.70
C LYS A 24 0.12 6.06 13.27
N ARG A 25 0.01 5.18 12.28
CA ARG A 25 0.33 5.51 10.88
C ARG A 25 -0.66 6.53 10.28
N LEU A 26 -1.93 6.46 10.68
CA LEU A 26 -2.93 7.46 10.33
C LEU A 26 -2.65 8.77 11.09
N ASP A 27 -2.37 8.69 12.39
CA ASP A 27 -2.11 9.87 13.24
C ASP A 27 -0.91 10.67 12.73
N ASP A 28 0.20 10.00 12.41
CA ASP A 28 1.40 10.62 11.83
C ASP A 28 1.09 11.33 10.49
N MET A 29 0.24 10.72 9.65
CA MET A 29 -0.19 11.33 8.39
C MET A 29 -1.11 12.55 8.60
N VAL A 30 -2.03 12.47 9.55
CA VAL A 30 -2.93 13.57 9.93
C VAL A 30 -2.11 14.77 10.44
N GLU A 31 -1.14 14.52 11.31
CA GLU A 31 -0.25 15.56 11.81
C GLU A 31 0.56 16.22 10.69
N SER A 32 1.18 15.42 9.82
CA SER A 32 1.91 15.92 8.66
C SER A 32 1.06 16.78 7.73
N ILE A 33 -0.18 16.34 7.43
CA ILE A 33 -1.10 17.11 6.57
C ILE A 33 -1.58 18.39 7.26
N LYS A 34 -1.77 18.36 8.57
CA LYS A 34 -2.15 19.55 9.36
C LYS A 34 -1.05 20.62 9.32
N GLU A 35 0.20 20.22 9.36
CA GLU A 35 1.35 21.14 9.37
C GLU A 35 1.74 21.63 7.97
N ASN A 36 1.78 20.73 7.00
CA ASN A 36 2.38 20.97 5.69
C ASN A 36 1.38 20.94 4.53
N GLY A 37 0.11 20.58 4.78
CA GLY A 37 -0.83 20.28 3.73
C GLY A 37 -0.48 19.00 2.96
N ILE A 38 -1.07 18.83 1.78
CA ILE A 38 -0.78 17.70 0.88
C ILE A 38 0.36 18.08 -0.06
N LEU A 39 1.56 17.60 0.20
CA LEU A 39 2.76 17.89 -0.60
C LEU A 39 2.75 17.11 -1.94
N ASN A 40 2.30 15.86 -1.92
CA ASN A 40 2.19 15.04 -3.12
C ASN A 40 0.74 15.02 -3.61
N PRO A 41 0.43 15.49 -4.82
CA PRO A 41 -0.94 15.58 -5.32
C PRO A 41 -1.66 14.24 -5.32
N ILE A 42 -2.97 14.28 -5.16
CA ILE A 42 -3.87 13.14 -5.35
C ILE A 42 -4.02 12.91 -6.86
N ILE A 43 -4.10 11.66 -7.29
CA ILE A 43 -4.38 11.35 -8.70
C ILE A 43 -5.80 10.87 -8.80
N VAL A 44 -6.57 11.51 -9.66
CA VAL A 44 -8.01 11.29 -9.80
C VAL A 44 -8.41 11.08 -11.27
N LEU A 45 -9.46 10.31 -11.48
CA LEU A 45 -10.15 10.17 -12.76
C LEU A 45 -11.41 11.03 -12.73
N LYS A 46 -11.57 11.89 -13.71
CA LYS A 46 -12.80 12.67 -13.89
C LYS A 46 -13.92 11.79 -14.41
N LYS A 47 -15.04 11.79 -13.72
CA LYS A 47 -16.27 11.08 -14.11
C LYS A 47 -17.21 11.98 -14.92
N GLU A 48 -18.12 11.38 -15.65
CA GLU A 48 -19.10 12.09 -16.48
C GLU A 48 -20.08 12.93 -15.67
N ASP A 49 -20.37 12.53 -14.45
CA ASP A 49 -21.25 13.23 -13.50
C ASP A 49 -20.58 14.43 -12.80
N GLY A 50 -19.31 14.69 -13.10
CA GLY A 50 -18.53 15.78 -12.51
C GLY A 50 -17.83 15.43 -11.20
N ALA A 51 -18.01 14.23 -10.66
CA ALA A 51 -17.23 13.70 -9.54
C ALA A 51 -15.83 13.27 -9.99
N TYR A 52 -14.96 13.01 -9.03
CA TYR A 52 -13.60 12.57 -9.26
C TYR A 52 -13.32 11.29 -8.46
N GLU A 53 -12.99 10.23 -9.15
CA GLU A 53 -12.64 8.97 -8.52
C GLU A 53 -11.14 8.92 -8.20
N ILE A 54 -10.80 8.59 -6.96
CA ILE A 54 -9.42 8.57 -6.47
C ILE A 54 -8.69 7.36 -7.02
N LEU A 55 -7.65 7.56 -7.82
CA LEU A 55 -6.76 6.51 -8.32
C LEU A 55 -5.56 6.28 -7.38
N SER A 56 -5.05 7.37 -6.79
CA SER A 56 -3.93 7.31 -5.86
C SER A 56 -4.04 8.38 -4.79
N GLY A 57 -3.77 7.99 -3.53
CA GLY A 57 -3.77 8.91 -2.41
C GLY A 57 -4.96 8.78 -1.47
N HIS A 58 -5.65 7.65 -1.45
CA HIS A 58 -6.80 7.38 -0.58
C HIS A 58 -6.52 7.70 0.90
N ASN A 59 -5.35 7.32 1.42
CA ASN A 59 -4.95 7.62 2.80
C ASN A 59 -4.75 9.13 3.03
N ARG A 60 -4.17 9.85 2.05
CA ARG A 60 -4.00 11.31 2.12
C ARG A 60 -5.35 12.03 2.12
N VAL A 61 -6.29 11.59 1.28
CA VAL A 61 -7.65 12.12 1.27
C VAL A 61 -8.37 11.82 2.57
N ASN A 62 -8.24 10.61 3.10
CA ASN A 62 -8.82 10.25 4.39
C ASN A 62 -8.29 11.15 5.53
N ALA A 63 -6.99 11.35 5.63
CA ALA A 63 -6.37 12.23 6.60
C ALA A 63 -6.76 13.71 6.38
N ALA A 64 -6.85 14.16 5.12
CA ALA A 64 -7.28 15.51 4.79
C ALA A 64 -8.75 15.78 5.22
N ARG A 65 -9.63 14.79 5.12
CA ARG A 65 -11.01 14.87 5.65
C ARG A 65 -11.02 15.02 7.17
N LEU A 66 -10.16 14.30 7.87
CA LEU A 66 -10.06 14.38 9.35
C LEU A 66 -9.58 15.76 9.83
N VAL A 67 -8.74 16.45 9.06
CA VAL A 67 -8.32 17.83 9.38
C VAL A 67 -9.21 18.90 8.74
N ASN A 68 -10.34 18.51 8.15
CA ASN A 68 -11.35 19.40 7.55
C ASN A 68 -10.80 20.31 6.43
N LEU A 69 -9.87 19.82 5.61
CA LEU A 69 -9.46 20.54 4.40
C LEU A 69 -10.64 20.68 3.43
N LYS A 70 -10.78 21.85 2.82
CA LYS A 70 -11.85 22.12 1.84
C LYS A 70 -11.49 21.63 0.45
N THR A 71 -10.22 21.82 0.08
CA THR A 71 -9.70 21.45 -1.23
C THR A 71 -8.38 20.69 -1.06
N VAL A 72 -8.04 19.89 -2.05
CA VAL A 72 -6.78 19.15 -2.11
C VAL A 72 -6.18 19.24 -3.52
N PRO A 73 -4.84 19.30 -3.65
CA PRO A 73 -4.17 19.32 -4.94
C PRO A 73 -4.33 17.98 -5.65
N CYS A 74 -4.85 18.01 -6.88
CA CYS A 74 -5.11 16.82 -7.69
C CYS A 74 -4.46 16.93 -9.07
N ILE A 75 -4.03 15.79 -9.59
CA ILE A 75 -3.71 15.56 -11.01
C ILE A 75 -4.88 14.80 -11.61
N ILE A 76 -5.55 15.44 -12.58
CA ILE A 76 -6.73 14.87 -13.23
C ILE A 76 -6.29 13.99 -14.40
N LYS A 77 -6.79 12.77 -14.43
CA LYS A 77 -6.72 11.85 -15.56
C LYS A 77 -8.09 11.81 -16.24
N GLU A 78 -8.06 11.65 -17.55
CA GLU A 78 -9.26 11.55 -18.38
C GLU A 78 -9.09 10.39 -19.38
N ASN A 79 -10.19 9.86 -19.87
CA ASN A 79 -10.20 8.86 -20.93
C ASN A 79 -9.42 7.56 -20.62
N LEU A 80 -9.42 7.13 -19.36
CA LEU A 80 -8.90 5.81 -19.00
C LEU A 80 -10.01 4.77 -19.11
N SER A 81 -9.70 3.61 -19.72
CA SER A 81 -10.59 2.45 -19.64
C SER A 81 -10.64 1.90 -18.20
N GLU A 82 -11.67 1.12 -17.90
CA GLU A 82 -11.82 0.49 -16.58
C GLU A 82 -10.59 -0.37 -16.21
N GLU A 83 -10.08 -1.16 -17.15
CA GLU A 83 -8.85 -1.95 -16.98
C GLU A 83 -7.61 -1.09 -16.72
N GLN A 84 -7.46 0.01 -17.45
CA GLN A 84 -6.35 0.96 -17.22
C GLN A 84 -6.45 1.63 -15.86
N THR A 85 -7.66 2.04 -15.48
CA THR A 85 -7.96 2.65 -14.17
C THR A 85 -7.61 1.70 -13.05
N TYR A 86 -8.07 0.46 -13.12
CA TYR A 86 -7.79 -0.58 -12.13
C TYR A 86 -6.29 -0.89 -12.02
N THR A 87 -5.60 -1.06 -13.15
CA THR A 87 -4.15 -1.24 -13.19
C THR A 87 -3.42 -0.08 -12.53
N TYR A 88 -3.88 1.16 -12.80
CA TYR A 88 -3.29 2.36 -12.23
C TYR A 88 -3.40 2.39 -10.70
N VAL A 89 -4.58 2.08 -10.17
CA VAL A 89 -4.83 2.01 -8.72
C VAL A 89 -3.91 0.97 -8.06
N ILE A 90 -3.78 -0.21 -8.64
CA ILE A 90 -2.92 -1.27 -8.08
C ILE A 90 -1.45 -0.86 -8.10
N GLU A 91 -0.93 -0.46 -9.26
CA GLU A 91 0.49 -0.14 -9.41
C GLU A 91 0.92 1.04 -8.53
N THR A 92 0.11 2.10 -8.44
CA THR A 92 0.44 3.24 -7.60
C THR A 92 0.42 2.92 -6.11
N ASN A 93 -0.47 2.05 -5.65
CA ASN A 93 -0.47 1.60 -4.27
C ASN A 93 0.72 0.70 -3.96
N LEU A 94 1.12 -0.18 -4.89
CA LEU A 94 2.31 -1.02 -4.74
C LEU A 94 3.61 -0.22 -4.71
N MET A 95 3.70 0.85 -5.51
CA MET A 95 4.88 1.73 -5.51
C MET A 95 5.00 2.55 -4.22
N GLN A 96 3.87 2.89 -3.58
CA GLN A 96 3.82 3.69 -2.36
C GLN A 96 3.95 2.86 -1.08
N ARG A 97 3.66 1.56 -1.13
CA ARG A 97 3.77 0.63 -0.02
C ARG A 97 4.84 -0.41 -0.33
N SER A 98 5.67 -0.72 0.66
CA SER A 98 6.48 -1.94 0.57
C SER A 98 5.55 -3.16 0.50
N PHE A 99 5.91 -4.17 -0.30
CA PHE A 99 5.13 -5.41 -0.35
C PHE A 99 5.02 -6.07 1.03
N SER A 100 6.05 -5.92 1.87
CA SER A 100 6.05 -6.37 3.26
C SER A 100 4.96 -5.73 4.12
N ASP A 101 4.58 -4.49 3.83
CA ASP A 101 3.59 -3.72 4.60
C ASP A 101 2.13 -4.10 4.25
N LEU A 102 1.94 -4.94 3.24
CA LEU A 102 0.62 -5.40 2.83
C LEU A 102 0.13 -6.52 3.76
N LEU A 103 -1.17 -6.52 4.03
CA LEU A 103 -1.82 -7.65 4.70
C LEU A 103 -1.74 -8.92 3.84
N PRO A 104 -1.78 -10.12 4.42
CA PRO A 104 -1.76 -11.38 3.66
C PRO A 104 -2.83 -11.44 2.57
N THR A 105 -4.02 -10.93 2.83
CA THR A 105 -5.13 -10.83 1.86
C THR A 105 -4.81 -9.87 0.71
N GLU A 106 -4.18 -8.74 1.01
CA GLU A 106 -3.74 -7.77 0.01
C GLU A 106 -2.59 -8.33 -0.85
N LYS A 107 -1.64 -9.05 -0.22
CA LYS A 107 -0.57 -9.78 -0.94
C LYS A 107 -1.13 -10.79 -1.92
N ALA A 108 -2.06 -11.64 -1.46
CA ALA A 108 -2.71 -12.65 -2.31
C ALA A 108 -3.45 -12.01 -3.49
N PHE A 109 -4.15 -10.91 -3.26
CA PHE A 109 -4.86 -10.15 -4.27
C PHE A 109 -3.91 -9.59 -5.34
N VAL A 110 -2.82 -8.94 -4.93
CA VAL A 110 -1.81 -8.39 -5.83
C VAL A 110 -1.14 -9.48 -6.67
N LEU A 111 -0.81 -10.62 -6.07
CA LEU A 111 -0.22 -11.76 -6.78
C LEU A 111 -1.20 -12.33 -7.82
N LYS A 112 -2.47 -12.50 -7.45
CA LYS A 112 -3.53 -12.94 -8.37
C LYS A 112 -3.63 -12.01 -9.57
N MET A 113 -3.70 -10.69 -9.35
CA MET A 113 -3.78 -9.71 -10.42
C MET A 113 -2.60 -9.72 -11.36
N ARG A 114 -1.38 -9.79 -10.82
CA ARG A 114 -0.18 -9.91 -11.65
C ARG A 114 -0.20 -11.18 -12.48
N TYR A 115 -0.66 -12.28 -11.89
CA TYR A 115 -0.79 -13.55 -12.60
C TYR A 115 -1.81 -13.47 -13.75
N GLU A 116 -2.99 -12.88 -13.51
CA GLU A 116 -4.03 -12.71 -14.54
C GLU A 116 -3.55 -11.80 -15.68
N LYS A 117 -2.85 -10.71 -15.38
CA LYS A 117 -2.25 -9.81 -16.38
C LYS A 117 -1.20 -10.54 -17.23
N ILE A 118 -0.40 -11.40 -16.62
CA ILE A 118 0.61 -12.22 -17.32
C ILE A 118 -0.06 -13.28 -18.20
N ALA A 119 -1.09 -13.94 -17.70
CA ALA A 119 -1.83 -14.96 -18.44
C ALA A 119 -2.55 -14.38 -19.66
N SER A 120 -3.04 -13.15 -19.60
CA SER A 120 -3.69 -12.44 -20.69
C SER A 120 -2.74 -11.93 -21.78
N GLN A 121 -1.49 -11.63 -21.43
CA GLN A 121 -0.47 -11.11 -22.37
C GLN A 121 0.27 -12.20 -23.16
N GLY A 122 -0.12 -13.48 -23.01
CA GLY A 122 0.51 -14.61 -23.71
C GLY A 122 1.87 -15.01 -23.14
N LYS A 123 2.14 -16.30 -23.16
CA LYS A 123 3.28 -16.99 -22.57
C LYS A 123 4.63 -16.30 -22.86
N ARG A 124 5.13 -15.50 -21.93
CA ARG A 124 6.53 -15.14 -21.84
C ARG A 124 7.17 -15.92 -20.69
N ASN A 125 8.12 -16.80 -21.02
CA ASN A 125 8.82 -17.67 -20.06
C ASN A 125 9.70 -16.91 -19.08
N ASP A 126 10.06 -15.67 -19.39
CA ASP A 126 10.83 -14.74 -18.54
C ASP A 126 10.01 -14.28 -17.34
N LEU A 127 8.71 -14.08 -17.47
CA LEU A 127 7.82 -13.65 -16.39
C LEU A 127 7.50 -14.77 -15.38
N GLN A 128 7.50 -16.01 -15.82
CA GLN A 128 7.37 -17.16 -14.92
C GLN A 128 8.60 -17.28 -14.00
N LYS A 129 9.79 -16.95 -14.52
CA LYS A 129 11.02 -16.87 -13.71
C LYS A 129 10.98 -15.77 -12.67
N ASP A 130 10.44 -14.62 -13.02
CA ASP A 130 10.33 -13.48 -12.09
C ASP A 130 9.33 -13.76 -10.95
N ILE A 131 8.22 -14.45 -11.25
CA ILE A 131 7.27 -14.90 -10.24
C ILE A 131 7.92 -15.91 -9.29
N ASN A 132 8.60 -16.92 -9.83
CA ASN A 132 9.29 -17.93 -9.01
C ASN A 132 10.39 -17.31 -8.15
N ASN A 133 11.11 -16.31 -8.67
CA ASN A 133 12.13 -15.57 -7.90
C ASN A 133 11.52 -14.72 -6.78
N LEU A 134 10.34 -14.12 -7.02
CA LEU A 134 9.62 -13.37 -5.99
C LEU A 134 9.06 -14.27 -4.90
N GLU A 135 8.50 -15.43 -5.26
CA GLU A 135 8.01 -16.43 -4.31
C GLU A 135 9.16 -16.99 -3.46
N GLN A 136 10.29 -17.33 -4.08
CA GLN A 136 11.48 -17.80 -3.36
C GLN A 136 12.07 -16.71 -2.46
N GLY A 137 12.10 -15.45 -2.92
CA GLY A 137 12.56 -14.34 -2.09
C GLY A 137 11.67 -14.04 -0.89
N ILE A 138 10.37 -14.33 -0.98
CA ILE A 138 9.42 -14.22 0.14
C ILE A 138 9.68 -15.35 1.15
N ILE A 139 9.78 -16.60 0.68
CA ILE A 139 10.03 -17.79 1.51
C ILE A 139 11.38 -17.67 2.24
N GLU A 140 12.43 -17.18 1.55
CA GLU A 140 13.74 -16.97 2.17
C GLU A 140 13.75 -15.84 3.21
N LYS A 141 12.95 -14.80 3.05
CA LYS A 141 12.83 -13.73 4.05
C LYS A 141 12.05 -14.20 5.27
N GLU A 142 10.92 -14.86 5.09
CA GLU A 142 10.13 -15.41 6.19
C GLU A 142 10.93 -16.43 7.00
N SER A 143 11.67 -17.34 6.34
CA SER A 143 12.53 -18.30 7.04
C SER A 143 13.73 -17.67 7.77
N LYS A 144 14.25 -16.52 7.29
CA LYS A 144 15.29 -15.77 8.00
C LYS A 144 14.74 -15.02 9.21
N GLU A 145 13.57 -14.42 9.10
CA GLU A 145 12.91 -13.72 10.20
C GLU A 145 12.50 -14.70 11.32
N GLU A 146 11.92 -15.85 10.98
CA GLU A 146 11.62 -16.92 11.94
C GLU A 146 12.89 -17.45 12.61
N GLY A 147 13.97 -17.67 11.85
CA GLY A 147 15.26 -18.11 12.38
C GLY A 147 15.92 -17.08 13.31
N GLU A 148 15.76 -15.78 13.06
CA GLU A 148 16.25 -14.71 13.95
C GLU A 148 15.41 -14.59 15.22
N GLU A 149 14.11 -14.76 15.12
CA GLU A 149 13.20 -14.72 16.27
C GLU A 149 13.41 -15.91 17.20
N GLU A 150 13.59 -17.12 16.66
CA GLU A 150 13.99 -18.30 17.45
C GLU A 150 15.35 -18.12 18.15
N ARG A 151 16.34 -17.52 17.47
CA ARG A 151 17.65 -17.22 18.10
C ARG A 151 17.52 -16.24 19.24
N LYS A 152 16.70 -15.17 19.09
CA LYS A 152 16.45 -14.19 20.15
C LYS A 152 15.73 -14.80 21.35
N ILE A 153 14.80 -15.72 21.13
CA ILE A 153 14.10 -16.46 22.20
C ILE A 153 15.06 -17.37 22.95
N LYS A 154 15.88 -18.14 22.22
CA LYS A 154 16.92 -19.04 22.83
C LYS A 154 17.93 -18.23 23.62
N GLN A 155 18.39 -17.08 23.11
CA GLN A 155 19.33 -16.20 23.81
C GLN A 155 18.73 -15.63 25.11
N LYS A 156 17.50 -15.16 25.08
CA LYS A 156 16.80 -14.66 26.27
C LYS A 156 16.62 -15.75 27.34
N SER A 157 16.32 -16.99 26.93
CA SER A 157 16.19 -18.12 27.85
C SER A 157 17.54 -18.48 28.49
N TYR A 158 18.62 -18.44 27.70
CA TYR A 158 20.00 -18.71 28.20
C TYR A 158 20.45 -17.62 29.18
N ASP A 159 20.18 -16.36 28.89
CA ASP A 159 20.52 -15.24 29.79
C ASP A 159 19.71 -15.27 31.07
N HIS A 160 18.46 -15.74 31.03
CA HIS A 160 17.60 -15.90 32.20
C HIS A 160 18.15 -17.01 33.13
N LEU A 161 18.53 -18.15 32.57
CA LEU A 161 19.13 -19.27 33.31
C LEU A 161 20.48 -18.89 33.98
N ASN A 162 21.30 -18.10 33.28
CA ASN A 162 22.58 -17.66 33.82
C ASN A 162 22.48 -16.61 34.92
N ARG A 163 21.42 -15.80 34.94
CA ARG A 163 21.15 -14.86 36.02
C ARG A 163 20.78 -15.56 37.34
N HIS A 164 20.04 -16.66 37.25
CA HIS A 164 19.70 -17.43 38.46
C HIS A 164 20.87 -18.27 38.99
N ARG A 165 21.89 -18.63 38.17
CA ARG A 165 23.08 -19.35 38.62
C ARG A 165 24.10 -18.47 39.36
N LYS A 166 24.03 -17.15 39.24
CA LYS A 166 24.98 -16.22 39.94
C LYS A 166 24.43 -15.68 41.27
N SER A 167 23.26 -16.14 41.70
CA SER A 167 22.60 -15.74 42.95
C SER A 167 22.62 -16.83 44.05
N ILE A 168 23.46 -17.87 43.88
CA ILE A 168 23.82 -18.87 44.89
C ILE A 168 25.32 -18.77 45.08
#